data_8130b72ebfe56d8c5039ec90564fd3fb
#
_entry.id   8130b72ebfe56d8c5039ec90564fd3fb
#
_cell.length_a   1.000
_cell.length_b   1.000
_cell.length_c   1.000
_cell.angle_alpha   90.00
_cell.angle_beta   90.00
_cell.angle_gamma   90.00
#
_symmetry.space_group_name_H-M   'P 1'
#
loop_
_entity.id
_entity.type
_entity.pdbx_description
1 polymer ?
#
loop_
_entity_poly.entity_id
_entity_poly.type
_entity_poly.pdbx_seq_one_letter_code
_entity_poly.pdbx_strand_id
1 'polypeptide(L)'
;MPDFRDPATLLRHVADTMAFYHPRCVDPSGGFFHYFKDDGAVYDTTTRHLVSSARFVFNYAQAYRHFQDPAYLEAARHGLAFLRDAHRNPDTGGYAWEVCWERGKARPLDATNHCYGLAFVLLACAHAYQAGVAEARAYIDETFALMEEKFWEEEHGLYADQASANWKERDPYRGQNANMHACEAMLAAFEATGAPHFLHRAEELAHNITVRQAALADGLIWEHYHADWTIDWDYNRDDPKNLFRPWSFQPGHFTEWAKLLLNLERHGAALRASSDWLLPRARALFDAAVTHAWDDQYGGLAYGFGPDGSVCDDDKYFWVQAESIAAAAVLAVRTGDASYWDWYDRLWDYSWRHFVDHRHGAWYRILARDNSKLSDEKSPAGKTDYHTMGACYEVLKVFAI
;
A
#
# COMPACT_ATOMS: atom_id res chain seq x y z
N MET A 1 -22.72 9.11 13.16
CA MET A 1 -21.61 8.35 12.57
C MET A 1 -21.76 6.89 12.99
N PRO A 2 -21.46 5.89 12.13
CA PRO A 2 -21.40 4.48 12.54
C PRO A 2 -20.33 4.27 13.61
N ASP A 3 -20.51 3.23 14.43
CA ASP A 3 -19.48 2.83 15.40
C ASP A 3 -18.45 1.94 14.69
N PHE A 4 -17.30 2.51 14.30
CA PHE A 4 -16.21 1.77 13.65
C PHE A 4 -15.31 0.99 14.65
N ARG A 5 -15.62 1.03 15.95
CA ARG A 5 -15.05 0.08 16.91
C ARG A 5 -15.82 -1.25 16.96
N ASP A 6 -16.98 -1.30 16.30
CA ASP A 6 -17.73 -2.54 16.11
C ASP A 6 -17.23 -3.30 14.86
N PRO A 7 -16.74 -4.54 15.01
CA PRO A 7 -16.29 -5.37 13.89
C PRO A 7 -17.34 -5.56 12.77
N ALA A 8 -18.63 -5.65 13.14
CA ALA A 8 -19.69 -5.79 12.14
C ALA A 8 -19.86 -4.54 11.28
N THR A 9 -19.63 -3.37 11.84
CA THR A 9 -19.64 -2.10 11.11
C THR A 9 -18.47 -2.00 10.14
N LEU A 10 -17.26 -2.42 10.53
CA LEU A 10 -16.09 -2.48 9.64
C LEU A 10 -16.32 -3.44 8.47
N LEU A 11 -16.82 -4.65 8.75
CA LEU A 11 -17.12 -5.63 7.70
C LEU A 11 -18.20 -5.14 6.74
N ARG A 12 -19.22 -4.46 7.23
CA ARG A 12 -20.26 -3.85 6.38
C ARG A 12 -19.67 -2.77 5.48
N HIS A 13 -18.80 -1.91 6.02
CA HIS A 13 -18.10 -0.88 5.23
C HIS A 13 -17.21 -1.50 4.12
N VAL A 14 -16.52 -2.60 4.42
CA VAL A 14 -15.77 -3.37 3.41
C VAL A 14 -16.70 -3.95 2.35
N ALA A 15 -17.85 -4.54 2.75
CA ALA A 15 -18.83 -5.09 1.82
C ALA A 15 -19.41 -4.01 0.89
N ASP A 16 -19.71 -2.83 1.41
CA ASP A 16 -20.20 -1.68 0.63
C ASP A 16 -19.12 -1.19 -0.37
N THR A 17 -17.86 -1.19 0.04
CA THR A 17 -16.73 -0.85 -0.84
C THR A 17 -16.53 -1.89 -1.94
N MET A 18 -16.61 -3.19 -1.59
CA MET A 18 -16.56 -4.27 -2.58
C MET A 18 -17.73 -4.20 -3.58
N ALA A 19 -18.92 -3.83 -3.13
CA ALA A 19 -20.09 -3.69 -3.99
C ALA A 19 -19.94 -2.57 -5.04
N PHE A 20 -19.11 -1.57 -4.80
CA PHE A 20 -18.77 -0.58 -5.83
C PHE A 20 -17.99 -1.22 -6.98
N TYR A 21 -17.07 -2.15 -6.70
CA TYR A 21 -16.22 -2.78 -7.71
C TYR A 21 -16.80 -4.08 -8.26
N HIS A 22 -17.28 -4.97 -7.41
CA HIS A 22 -17.76 -6.29 -7.81
C HIS A 22 -19.21 -6.27 -8.28
N PRO A 23 -19.58 -6.93 -9.42
CA PRO A 23 -18.71 -7.68 -10.35
C PRO A 23 -18.16 -6.80 -11.48
N ARG A 24 -18.49 -5.51 -11.54
CA ARG A 24 -18.22 -4.64 -12.70
C ARG A 24 -16.75 -4.46 -13.05
N CYS A 25 -15.85 -4.61 -12.07
CA CYS A 25 -14.42 -4.50 -12.34
C CYS A 25 -13.84 -5.77 -13.00
N VAL A 26 -14.53 -6.91 -12.94
CA VAL A 26 -14.03 -8.15 -13.54
C VAL A 26 -14.22 -8.08 -15.06
N ASP A 27 -13.10 -8.08 -15.81
CA ASP A 27 -13.13 -8.20 -17.26
C ASP A 27 -13.16 -9.70 -17.64
N PRO A 28 -14.26 -10.21 -18.23
CA PRO A 28 -14.32 -11.61 -18.62
C PRO A 28 -13.25 -12.05 -19.62
N SER A 29 -12.66 -11.10 -20.36
CA SER A 29 -11.59 -11.39 -21.31
C SER A 29 -10.23 -11.54 -20.65
N GLY A 30 -10.04 -11.04 -19.41
CA GLY A 30 -8.82 -11.15 -18.62
C GLY A 30 -8.61 -9.97 -17.67
N GLY A 31 -8.30 -10.26 -16.41
CA GLY A 31 -7.98 -9.28 -15.38
C GLY A 31 -9.15 -8.39 -14.95
N PHE A 32 -8.84 -7.16 -14.64
CA PHE A 32 -9.81 -6.21 -14.09
C PHE A 32 -9.79 -4.89 -14.84
N PHE A 33 -10.94 -4.23 -14.96
CA PHE A 33 -11.00 -2.81 -15.26
C PHE A 33 -10.53 -2.03 -14.04
N HIS A 34 -9.69 -1.02 -14.25
CA HIS A 34 -9.08 -0.23 -13.17
C HIS A 34 -9.68 1.16 -13.05
N TYR A 35 -10.13 1.74 -14.16
CA TYR A 35 -10.36 3.16 -14.32
C TYR A 35 -11.85 3.48 -14.20
N PHE A 36 -12.27 3.91 -13.00
CA PHE A 36 -13.66 4.20 -12.66
C PHE A 36 -13.88 5.66 -12.33
N LYS A 37 -14.99 6.20 -12.83
CA LYS A 37 -15.57 7.46 -12.35
C LYS A 37 -16.33 7.23 -11.04
N ASP A 38 -16.74 8.32 -10.36
CA ASP A 38 -17.49 8.25 -9.10
C ASP A 38 -18.78 7.43 -9.21
N ASP A 39 -19.48 7.51 -10.33
CA ASP A 39 -20.71 6.76 -10.60
C ASP A 39 -20.49 5.30 -11.00
N GLY A 40 -19.24 4.86 -11.05
CA GLY A 40 -18.86 3.51 -11.45
C GLY A 40 -18.74 3.30 -12.97
N ALA A 41 -18.83 4.36 -13.78
CA ALA A 41 -18.54 4.26 -15.21
C ALA A 41 -17.05 3.97 -15.44
N VAL A 42 -16.76 2.98 -16.29
CA VAL A 42 -15.38 2.67 -16.70
C VAL A 42 -14.98 3.63 -17.81
N TYR A 43 -13.92 4.41 -17.61
CA TYR A 43 -13.47 5.39 -18.60
C TYR A 43 -12.27 4.96 -19.43
N ASP A 44 -11.57 3.88 -19.03
CA ASP A 44 -10.56 3.19 -19.83
C ASP A 44 -10.74 1.68 -19.69
N THR A 45 -11.03 1.01 -20.80
CA THR A 45 -11.32 -0.43 -20.84
C THR A 45 -10.13 -1.26 -21.29
N THR A 46 -9.02 -0.64 -21.70
CA THR A 46 -7.88 -1.33 -22.33
C THR A 46 -6.62 -1.30 -21.50
N THR A 47 -6.34 -0.24 -20.78
CA THR A 47 -5.12 -0.10 -19.97
C THR A 47 -5.22 -0.91 -18.68
N ARG A 48 -4.15 -1.65 -18.36
CA ARG A 48 -4.00 -2.41 -17.11
C ARG A 48 -2.67 -2.06 -16.46
N HIS A 49 -2.76 -1.56 -15.25
CA HIS A 49 -1.62 -1.19 -14.44
C HIS A 49 -1.27 -2.33 -13.48
N LEU A 50 0.02 -2.68 -13.35
CA LEU A 50 0.49 -3.81 -12.56
C LEU A 50 0.00 -3.77 -11.10
N VAL A 51 0.16 -2.61 -10.46
CA VAL A 51 -0.20 -2.45 -9.05
C VAL A 51 -1.71 -2.54 -8.85
N SER A 52 -2.53 -1.98 -9.75
CA SER A 52 -3.98 -2.12 -9.68
C SER A 52 -4.42 -3.58 -9.85
N SER A 53 -3.81 -4.30 -10.80
CA SER A 53 -4.05 -5.73 -11.00
C SER A 53 -3.75 -6.54 -9.73
N ALA A 54 -2.60 -6.30 -9.10
CA ALA A 54 -2.18 -6.98 -7.87
C ALA A 54 -3.06 -6.61 -6.67
N ARG A 55 -3.40 -5.33 -6.51
CA ARG A 55 -4.29 -4.85 -5.43
C ARG A 55 -5.70 -5.42 -5.52
N PHE A 56 -6.24 -5.63 -6.71
CA PHE A 56 -7.52 -6.34 -6.84
C PHE A 56 -7.42 -7.82 -6.43
N VAL A 57 -6.33 -8.52 -6.71
CA VAL A 57 -6.12 -9.89 -6.19
C VAL A 57 -6.13 -9.89 -4.66
N PHE A 58 -5.42 -8.94 -4.04
CA PHE A 58 -5.46 -8.75 -2.58
C PHE A 58 -6.88 -8.52 -2.08
N ASN A 59 -7.61 -7.55 -2.66
CA ASN A 59 -8.97 -7.20 -2.26
C ASN A 59 -9.90 -8.41 -2.30
N TYR A 60 -9.87 -9.17 -3.39
CA TYR A 60 -10.71 -10.35 -3.55
C TYR A 60 -10.30 -11.51 -2.64
N ALA A 61 -9.00 -11.75 -2.45
CA ALA A 61 -8.51 -12.77 -1.54
C ALA A 61 -8.91 -12.48 -0.08
N GLN A 62 -8.77 -11.24 0.36
CA GLN A 62 -9.19 -10.82 1.70
C GLN A 62 -10.72 -10.85 1.86
N ALA A 63 -11.47 -10.36 0.87
CA ALA A 63 -12.93 -10.44 0.90
C ALA A 63 -13.42 -11.90 0.99
N TYR A 64 -12.81 -12.82 0.23
CA TYR A 64 -13.14 -14.26 0.34
C TYR A 64 -12.88 -14.80 1.76
N ARG A 65 -11.76 -14.46 2.38
CA ARG A 65 -11.43 -14.94 3.73
C ARG A 65 -12.45 -14.49 4.78
N HIS A 66 -13.04 -13.30 4.62
CA HIS A 66 -14.01 -12.76 5.56
C HIS A 66 -15.47 -13.10 5.24
N PHE A 67 -15.85 -13.12 3.96
CA PHE A 67 -17.24 -13.31 3.54
C PHE A 67 -17.55 -14.72 3.02
N GLN A 68 -16.53 -15.52 2.69
CA GLN A 68 -16.66 -16.89 2.17
C GLN A 68 -17.50 -16.99 0.89
N ASP A 69 -17.62 -15.91 0.12
CA ASP A 69 -18.30 -15.92 -1.17
C ASP A 69 -17.38 -16.53 -2.25
N PRO A 70 -17.74 -17.67 -2.87
CA PRO A 70 -16.92 -18.31 -3.90
C PRO A 70 -16.59 -17.40 -5.08
N ALA A 71 -17.45 -16.43 -5.43
CA ALA A 71 -17.21 -15.49 -6.51
C ALA A 71 -15.96 -14.63 -6.25
N TYR A 72 -15.67 -14.30 -4.99
CA TYR A 72 -14.45 -13.59 -4.63
C TYR A 72 -13.18 -14.43 -4.82
N LEU A 73 -13.24 -15.73 -4.50
CA LEU A 73 -12.10 -16.62 -4.75
C LEU A 73 -11.85 -16.82 -6.24
N GLU A 74 -12.90 -16.96 -7.04
CA GLU A 74 -12.80 -17.04 -8.50
C GLU A 74 -12.20 -15.76 -9.09
N ALA A 75 -12.62 -14.59 -8.62
CA ALA A 75 -12.06 -13.32 -9.05
C ALA A 75 -10.58 -13.16 -8.64
N ALA A 76 -10.19 -13.62 -7.44
CA ALA A 76 -8.79 -13.62 -7.02
C ALA A 76 -7.92 -14.51 -7.93
N ARG A 77 -8.39 -15.72 -8.28
CA ARG A 77 -7.70 -16.61 -9.23
C ARG A 77 -7.61 -16.00 -10.63
N HIS A 78 -8.70 -15.40 -11.10
CA HIS A 78 -8.75 -14.71 -12.40
C HIS A 78 -7.70 -13.59 -12.48
N GLY A 79 -7.61 -12.77 -11.44
CA GLY A 79 -6.60 -11.71 -11.37
C GLY A 79 -5.17 -12.23 -11.25
N LEU A 80 -4.96 -13.31 -10.48
CA LEU A 80 -3.65 -13.94 -10.34
C LEU A 80 -3.16 -14.53 -11.67
N ALA A 81 -4.04 -15.20 -12.42
CA ALA A 81 -3.73 -15.68 -13.77
C ALA A 81 -3.35 -14.54 -14.71
N PHE A 82 -4.10 -13.42 -14.66
CA PHE A 82 -3.80 -12.24 -15.48
C PHE A 82 -2.43 -11.61 -15.17
N LEU A 83 -2.03 -11.55 -13.89
CA LEU A 83 -0.68 -11.09 -13.52
C LEU A 83 0.40 -11.94 -14.20
N ARG A 84 0.19 -13.27 -14.29
CA ARG A 84 1.14 -14.22 -14.86
C ARG A 84 1.14 -14.22 -16.38
N ASP A 85 -0.03 -14.10 -17.00
CA ASP A 85 -0.19 -14.28 -18.45
C ASP A 85 -0.04 -12.97 -19.21
N ALA A 86 -0.35 -11.81 -18.59
CA ALA A 86 -0.38 -10.52 -19.25
C ALA A 86 0.76 -9.58 -18.83
N HIS A 87 1.04 -9.47 -17.52
CA HIS A 87 2.09 -8.57 -17.02
C HIS A 87 3.47 -9.21 -17.03
N ARG A 88 3.57 -10.51 -16.72
CA ARG A 88 4.85 -11.21 -16.66
C ARG A 88 5.43 -11.46 -18.06
N ASN A 89 6.69 -11.08 -18.23
CA ASN A 89 7.46 -11.43 -19.41
C ASN A 89 8.04 -12.84 -19.24
N PRO A 90 7.66 -13.83 -20.06
CA PRO A 90 8.14 -15.21 -19.91
C PRO A 90 9.65 -15.37 -20.14
N ASP A 91 10.27 -14.50 -20.95
CA ASP A 91 11.69 -14.61 -21.33
C ASP A 91 12.61 -14.06 -20.23
N THR A 92 12.17 -13.02 -19.52
CA THR A 92 12.99 -12.30 -18.53
C THR A 92 12.55 -12.51 -17.10
N GLY A 93 11.34 -13.06 -16.87
CA GLY A 93 10.71 -13.19 -15.56
C GLY A 93 10.17 -11.88 -14.98
N GLY A 94 10.49 -10.73 -15.59
CA GLY A 94 10.05 -9.41 -15.18
C GLY A 94 8.56 -9.16 -15.39
N TYR A 95 8.05 -8.06 -14.83
CA TYR A 95 6.65 -7.69 -14.94
C TYR A 95 6.53 -6.29 -15.54
N ALA A 96 5.81 -6.18 -16.67
CA ALA A 96 5.51 -4.89 -17.27
C ALA A 96 4.68 -4.04 -16.31
N TRP A 97 5.09 -2.79 -16.15
CA TRP A 97 4.42 -1.81 -15.30
C TRP A 97 3.01 -1.50 -15.77
N GLU A 98 2.84 -1.36 -17.08
CA GLU A 98 1.56 -1.11 -17.70
C GLU A 98 1.42 -1.88 -19.02
N VAL A 99 0.24 -2.44 -19.26
CA VAL A 99 -0.09 -3.16 -20.49
C VAL A 99 -1.40 -2.67 -21.10
N CYS A 100 -1.47 -2.67 -22.42
CA CYS A 100 -2.71 -2.61 -23.17
C CYS A 100 -3.25 -4.03 -23.33
N TRP A 101 -4.48 -4.27 -22.91
CA TRP A 101 -5.19 -5.54 -23.04
C TRP A 101 -6.31 -5.41 -24.06
N GLU A 102 -6.13 -6.02 -25.21
CA GLU A 102 -7.11 -6.02 -26.29
C GLU A 102 -7.20 -7.39 -26.97
N ARG A 103 -8.43 -7.85 -27.21
CA ARG A 103 -8.72 -9.11 -27.92
C ARG A 103 -7.98 -10.32 -27.33
N GLY A 104 -7.87 -10.38 -25.99
CA GLY A 104 -7.19 -11.48 -25.29
C GLY A 104 -5.66 -11.46 -25.44
N LYS A 105 -5.06 -10.32 -25.76
CA LYS A 105 -3.61 -10.16 -25.88
C LYS A 105 -3.10 -8.96 -25.10
N ALA A 106 -2.00 -9.17 -24.38
CA ALA A 106 -1.26 -8.11 -23.73
C ALA A 106 -0.20 -7.51 -24.68
N ARG A 107 -0.08 -6.20 -24.68
CA ARG A 107 1.01 -5.45 -25.28
C ARG A 107 1.56 -4.47 -24.25
N PRO A 108 2.83 -4.55 -23.87
CA PRO A 108 3.40 -3.60 -22.91
C PRO A 108 3.26 -2.15 -23.42
N LEU A 109 2.76 -1.28 -22.57
CA LEU A 109 2.80 0.18 -22.72
C LEU A 109 4.03 0.74 -22.02
N ASP A 110 4.30 0.23 -20.83
CA ASP A 110 5.54 0.44 -20.09
C ASP A 110 6.04 -0.93 -19.58
N ALA A 111 7.19 -1.36 -20.11
CA ALA A 111 7.80 -2.63 -19.76
C ALA A 111 8.87 -2.52 -18.65
N THR A 112 9.02 -1.35 -18.02
CA THR A 112 9.95 -1.13 -16.92
C THR A 112 9.59 -2.05 -15.73
N ASN A 113 10.62 -2.67 -15.17
CA ASN A 113 10.48 -3.46 -13.95
C ASN A 113 10.60 -2.54 -12.72
N HIS A 114 9.62 -2.59 -11.85
CA HIS A 114 9.60 -1.82 -10.61
C HIS A 114 9.64 -2.77 -9.40
N CYS A 115 10.55 -2.53 -8.47
CA CYS A 115 10.56 -3.24 -7.18
C CYS A 115 9.24 -3.07 -6.44
N TYR A 116 8.69 -1.86 -6.45
CA TYR A 116 7.36 -1.55 -5.94
C TYR A 116 6.27 -2.44 -6.55
N GLY A 117 6.31 -2.65 -7.87
CA GLY A 117 5.37 -3.54 -8.57
C GLY A 117 5.51 -4.99 -8.15
N LEU A 118 6.76 -5.49 -8.02
CA LEU A 118 7.01 -6.86 -7.54
C LEU A 118 6.61 -7.06 -6.08
N ALA A 119 6.75 -6.05 -5.23
CA ALA A 119 6.24 -6.10 -3.86
C ALA A 119 4.72 -6.34 -3.86
N PHE A 120 3.96 -5.65 -4.72
CA PHE A 120 2.52 -5.91 -4.83
C PHE A 120 2.18 -7.27 -5.46
N VAL A 121 2.98 -7.77 -6.40
CA VAL A 121 2.82 -9.15 -6.92
C VAL A 121 3.05 -10.17 -5.80
N LEU A 122 4.10 -10.00 -4.98
CA LEU A 122 4.38 -10.86 -3.83
C LEU A 122 3.24 -10.82 -2.81
N LEU A 123 2.75 -9.61 -2.48
CA LEU A 123 1.62 -9.39 -1.57
C LEU A 123 0.35 -10.09 -2.08
N ALA A 124 0.03 -9.93 -3.37
CA ALA A 124 -1.11 -10.56 -4.01
C ALA A 124 -1.01 -12.10 -3.95
N CYS A 125 0.16 -12.66 -4.25
CA CYS A 125 0.41 -14.09 -4.17
C CYS A 125 0.27 -14.63 -2.73
N ALA A 126 0.80 -13.90 -1.73
CA ALA A 126 0.69 -14.28 -0.33
C ALA A 126 -0.77 -14.35 0.12
N HIS A 127 -1.56 -13.33 -0.17
CA HIS A 127 -2.98 -13.32 0.20
C HIS A 127 -3.82 -14.33 -0.61
N ALA A 128 -3.54 -14.53 -1.89
CA ALA A 128 -4.17 -15.57 -2.68
C ALA A 128 -3.89 -16.98 -2.12
N TYR A 129 -2.65 -17.25 -1.70
CA TYR A 129 -2.29 -18.51 -1.05
C TYR A 129 -3.03 -18.68 0.28
N GLN A 130 -3.11 -17.66 1.11
CA GLN A 130 -3.89 -17.68 2.36
C GLN A 130 -5.41 -17.90 2.11
N ALA A 131 -5.92 -17.46 0.95
CA ALA A 131 -7.30 -17.71 0.52
C ALA A 131 -7.53 -19.11 -0.06
N GLY A 132 -6.49 -19.95 -0.17
CA GLY A 132 -6.58 -21.32 -0.66
C GLY A 132 -6.25 -21.51 -2.14
N VAL A 133 -5.61 -20.53 -2.79
CA VAL A 133 -5.08 -20.65 -4.16
C VAL A 133 -3.70 -21.30 -4.08
N ALA A 134 -3.65 -22.64 -4.17
CA ALA A 134 -2.44 -23.42 -3.86
C ALA A 134 -1.25 -23.10 -4.77
N GLU A 135 -1.47 -22.82 -6.05
CA GLU A 135 -0.44 -22.48 -7.02
C GLU A 135 0.30 -21.16 -6.67
N ALA A 136 -0.35 -20.26 -5.94
CA ALA A 136 0.27 -19.01 -5.50
C ALA A 136 1.51 -19.23 -4.61
N ARG A 137 1.63 -20.40 -3.97
CA ARG A 137 2.80 -20.74 -3.15
C ARG A 137 4.11 -20.70 -3.95
N ALA A 138 4.11 -21.27 -5.15
CA ALA A 138 5.29 -21.23 -6.01
C ALA A 138 5.60 -19.81 -6.51
N TYR A 139 4.57 -19.00 -6.73
CA TYR A 139 4.73 -17.63 -7.20
C TYR A 139 5.29 -16.69 -6.12
N ILE A 140 5.03 -16.98 -4.83
CA ILE A 140 5.67 -16.29 -3.70
C ILE A 140 7.19 -16.48 -3.80
N ASP A 141 7.66 -17.72 -3.90
CA ASP A 141 9.10 -18.01 -3.94
C ASP A 141 9.78 -17.45 -5.20
N GLU A 142 9.12 -17.57 -6.36
CA GLU A 142 9.61 -17.02 -7.63
C GLU A 142 9.75 -15.48 -7.56
N THR A 143 8.72 -14.79 -7.06
CA THR A 143 8.73 -13.32 -6.99
C THR A 143 9.78 -12.83 -6.00
N PHE A 144 9.89 -13.47 -4.83
CA PHE A 144 10.93 -13.15 -3.86
C PHE A 144 12.32 -13.34 -4.45
N ALA A 145 12.60 -14.50 -5.08
CA ALA A 145 13.88 -14.76 -5.70
C ALA A 145 14.25 -13.72 -6.77
N LEU A 146 13.25 -13.28 -7.55
CA LEU A 146 13.44 -12.22 -8.55
C LEU A 146 13.79 -10.88 -7.89
N MET A 147 13.12 -10.51 -6.80
CA MET A 147 13.43 -9.29 -6.06
C MET A 147 14.85 -9.33 -5.48
N GLU A 148 15.25 -10.45 -4.88
CA GLU A 148 16.60 -10.65 -4.33
C GLU A 148 17.68 -10.57 -5.43
N GLU A 149 17.47 -11.22 -6.55
CA GLU A 149 18.45 -11.26 -7.65
C GLU A 149 18.59 -9.90 -8.34
N LYS A 150 17.48 -9.18 -8.55
CA LYS A 150 17.45 -8.03 -9.46
C LYS A 150 17.52 -6.68 -8.76
N PHE A 151 17.01 -6.56 -7.54
CA PHE A 151 16.88 -5.28 -6.86
C PHE A 151 17.65 -5.19 -5.54
N TRP A 152 17.95 -6.31 -4.88
CA TRP A 152 18.67 -6.28 -3.61
C TRP A 152 20.06 -5.68 -3.73
N GLU A 153 20.40 -4.76 -2.81
CA GLU A 153 21.70 -4.11 -2.68
C GLU A 153 22.30 -4.48 -1.32
N GLU A 154 23.11 -5.54 -1.30
CA GLU A 154 23.68 -6.10 -0.08
C GLU A 154 24.47 -5.08 0.76
N GLU A 155 25.18 -4.16 0.10
CA GLU A 155 25.95 -3.11 0.76
C GLU A 155 25.05 -2.16 1.56
N HIS A 156 23.83 -1.92 1.07
CA HIS A 156 22.89 -0.98 1.65
C HIS A 156 21.80 -1.68 2.48
N GLY A 157 21.58 -2.97 2.29
CA GLY A 157 20.50 -3.71 2.94
C GLY A 157 19.11 -3.17 2.56
N LEU A 158 18.95 -2.73 1.31
CA LEU A 158 17.74 -2.15 0.75
C LEU A 158 17.58 -2.56 -0.72
N TYR A 159 16.38 -2.44 -1.25
CA TYR A 159 16.07 -2.68 -2.66
C TYR A 159 16.20 -1.40 -3.48
N ALA A 160 16.82 -1.49 -4.66
CA ALA A 160 16.73 -0.48 -5.72
C ALA A 160 15.29 -0.38 -6.27
N ASP A 161 14.96 0.73 -6.94
CA ASP A 161 13.58 1.03 -7.32
C ASP A 161 13.14 0.40 -8.63
N GLN A 162 13.90 0.59 -9.70
CA GLN A 162 13.47 0.16 -11.03
C GLN A 162 14.63 -0.23 -11.94
N ALA A 163 14.33 -1.04 -12.94
CA ALA A 163 15.25 -1.52 -13.94
C ALA A 163 14.57 -1.64 -15.31
N SER A 164 15.36 -1.55 -16.39
CA SER A 164 14.87 -1.76 -17.75
C SER A 164 14.23 -3.14 -17.94
N ALA A 165 13.37 -3.27 -18.95
CA ALA A 165 12.64 -4.50 -19.28
C ALA A 165 13.53 -5.74 -19.43
N ASN A 166 14.78 -5.55 -19.87
CA ASN A 166 15.76 -6.61 -20.09
C ASN A 166 16.79 -6.74 -18.96
N TRP A 167 16.59 -6.03 -17.83
CA TRP A 167 17.44 -6.03 -16.63
C TRP A 167 18.87 -5.48 -16.82
N LYS A 168 19.19 -4.86 -17.96
CA LYS A 168 20.56 -4.41 -18.24
C LYS A 168 20.89 -3.07 -17.61
N GLU A 169 19.89 -2.24 -17.37
CA GLU A 169 20.04 -0.91 -16.83
C GLU A 169 19.22 -0.79 -15.55
N ARG A 170 19.86 -0.33 -14.47
CA ARG A 170 19.22 -0.02 -13.21
C ARG A 170 19.14 1.51 -13.07
N ASP A 171 17.96 2.02 -12.70
CA ASP A 171 17.76 3.44 -12.47
C ASP A 171 18.59 3.90 -11.26
N PRO A 172 19.24 5.08 -11.30
CA PRO A 172 19.99 5.61 -10.16
C PRO A 172 19.12 6.10 -9.00
N TYR A 173 17.83 6.33 -9.22
CA TYR A 173 16.90 6.73 -8.16
C TYR A 173 16.73 5.62 -7.11
N ARG A 174 16.66 6.03 -5.85
CA ARG A 174 16.29 5.17 -4.72
C ARG A 174 15.17 5.84 -3.92
N GLY A 175 14.22 5.04 -3.46
CA GLY A 175 13.09 5.51 -2.68
C GLY A 175 12.74 4.61 -1.49
N GLN A 176 12.20 5.21 -0.46
CA GLN A 176 11.73 4.44 0.69
C GLN A 176 10.45 3.66 0.37
N ASN A 177 9.59 4.17 -0.54
CA ASN A 177 8.24 3.62 -0.79
C ASN A 177 8.28 2.16 -1.30
N ALA A 178 9.18 1.83 -2.24
CA ALA A 178 9.35 0.46 -2.71
C ALA A 178 9.79 -0.48 -1.59
N ASN A 179 10.66 -0.02 -0.68
CA ASN A 179 11.14 -0.78 0.46
C ASN A 179 10.06 -0.97 1.54
N MET A 180 9.20 0.02 1.75
CA MET A 180 8.06 -0.07 2.67
C MET A 180 7.08 -1.16 2.22
N HIS A 181 6.65 -1.14 0.96
CA HIS A 181 5.76 -2.17 0.44
C HIS A 181 6.43 -3.54 0.27
N ALA A 182 7.76 -3.58 0.06
CA ALA A 182 8.51 -4.83 0.15
C ALA A 182 8.45 -5.39 1.58
N CYS A 183 8.61 -4.57 2.62
CA CYS A 183 8.44 -4.99 4.02
C CYS A 183 7.03 -5.55 4.26
N GLU A 184 5.99 -4.86 3.82
CA GLU A 184 4.60 -5.32 3.90
C GLU A 184 4.40 -6.68 3.22
N ALA A 185 4.89 -6.83 1.99
CA ALA A 185 4.78 -8.06 1.23
C ALA A 185 5.55 -9.22 1.88
N MET A 186 6.72 -8.95 2.47
CA MET A 186 7.50 -9.95 3.21
C MET A 186 6.77 -10.41 4.49
N LEU A 187 6.14 -9.49 5.22
CA LEU A 187 5.30 -9.85 6.37
C LEU A 187 4.13 -10.75 5.95
N ALA A 188 3.43 -10.40 4.88
CA ALA A 188 2.35 -11.22 4.34
C ALA A 188 2.82 -12.59 3.85
N ALA A 189 4.00 -12.67 3.20
CA ALA A 189 4.61 -13.92 2.76
C ALA A 189 5.02 -14.80 3.95
N PHE A 190 5.55 -14.22 5.03
CA PHE A 190 5.82 -14.93 6.27
C PHE A 190 4.53 -15.48 6.90
N GLU A 191 3.50 -14.64 7.04
CA GLU A 191 2.19 -15.06 7.58
C GLU A 191 1.54 -16.17 6.73
N ALA A 192 1.79 -16.16 5.41
CA ALA A 192 1.25 -17.17 4.49
C ALA A 192 2.02 -18.50 4.54
N THR A 193 3.33 -18.47 4.73
CA THR A 193 4.21 -19.63 4.52
C THR A 193 4.90 -20.16 5.76
N GLY A 194 5.05 -19.31 6.80
CA GLY A 194 5.86 -19.58 7.98
C GLY A 194 7.39 -19.59 7.72
N ALA A 195 7.84 -19.21 6.51
CA ALA A 195 9.25 -19.27 6.15
C ALA A 195 10.01 -18.05 6.72
N PRO A 196 10.99 -18.26 7.63
CA PRO A 196 11.57 -17.18 8.43
C PRO A 196 12.40 -16.16 7.62
N HIS A 197 12.90 -16.51 6.45
CA HIS A 197 13.67 -15.58 5.62
C HIS A 197 12.84 -14.35 5.19
N PHE A 198 11.53 -14.49 4.99
CA PHE A 198 10.66 -13.35 4.71
C PHE A 198 10.58 -12.39 5.91
N LEU A 199 10.37 -12.93 7.11
CA LEU A 199 10.34 -12.10 8.33
C LEU A 199 11.66 -11.37 8.56
N HIS A 200 12.78 -12.05 8.35
CA HIS A 200 14.11 -11.47 8.52
C HIS A 200 14.37 -10.35 7.50
N ARG A 201 13.88 -10.49 6.27
CA ARG A 201 13.98 -9.41 5.27
C ARG A 201 13.08 -8.22 5.64
N ALA A 202 11.87 -8.47 6.13
CA ALA A 202 10.99 -7.42 6.63
C ALA A 202 11.64 -6.64 7.79
N GLU A 203 12.25 -7.34 8.76
CA GLU A 203 12.99 -6.74 9.88
C GLU A 203 14.13 -5.84 9.41
N GLU A 204 14.93 -6.32 8.45
CA GLU A 204 16.05 -5.58 7.88
C GLU A 204 15.59 -4.30 7.16
N LEU A 205 14.58 -4.40 6.31
CA LEU A 205 13.99 -3.26 5.61
C LEU A 205 13.43 -2.23 6.59
N ALA A 206 12.66 -2.68 7.58
CA ALA A 206 12.08 -1.83 8.60
C ALA A 206 13.15 -1.06 9.38
N HIS A 207 14.21 -1.74 9.85
CA HIS A 207 15.30 -1.10 10.56
C HIS A 207 16.05 -0.12 9.66
N ASN A 208 16.41 -0.53 8.45
CA ASN A 208 17.22 0.29 7.55
C ASN A 208 16.48 1.56 7.12
N ILE A 209 15.17 1.52 6.82
CA ILE A 209 14.41 2.73 6.47
C ILE A 209 14.08 3.55 7.72
N THR A 210 13.46 2.93 8.72
CA THR A 210 12.84 3.72 9.81
C THR A 210 13.83 4.14 10.89
N VAL A 211 15.01 3.54 10.95
CA VAL A 211 16.06 3.91 11.92
C VAL A 211 17.26 4.51 11.21
N ARG A 212 17.94 3.74 10.35
CA ARG A 212 19.18 4.18 9.73
C ARG A 212 18.99 5.35 8.77
N GLN A 213 18.09 5.22 7.78
CA GLN A 213 17.85 6.30 6.82
C GLN A 213 17.14 7.48 7.48
N ALA A 214 16.21 7.24 8.38
CA ALA A 214 15.53 8.29 9.13
C ALA A 214 16.51 9.12 10.00
N ALA A 215 17.60 8.54 10.51
CA ALA A 215 18.62 9.28 11.27
C ALA A 215 19.30 10.38 10.43
N LEU A 216 19.29 10.27 9.10
CA LEU A 216 19.82 11.29 8.19
C LEU A 216 18.93 12.54 8.09
N ALA A 217 17.68 12.45 8.57
CA ALA A 217 16.66 13.50 8.50
C ALA A 217 16.00 13.71 9.88
N ASP A 218 16.80 13.82 10.93
CA ASP A 218 16.36 14.07 12.31
C ASP A 218 15.27 13.11 12.82
N GLY A 219 15.33 11.88 12.37
CA GLY A 219 14.38 10.84 12.72
C GLY A 219 13.12 10.81 11.85
N LEU A 220 12.98 11.61 10.82
CA LEU A 220 11.89 11.58 9.85
C LEU A 220 12.31 10.78 8.61
N ILE A 221 11.35 10.21 7.89
CA ILE A 221 11.62 9.38 6.73
C ILE A 221 11.48 10.23 5.46
N TRP A 222 12.61 10.57 4.82
CA TRP A 222 12.58 11.22 3.52
C TRP A 222 12.23 10.21 2.42
N GLU A 223 11.61 10.69 1.32
CA GLU A 223 11.13 9.81 0.26
C GLU A 223 12.22 9.41 -0.74
N HIS A 224 13.20 10.30 -1.01
CA HIS A 224 14.08 10.26 -2.19
C HIS A 224 15.55 10.21 -1.82
N TYR A 225 16.29 9.30 -2.49
CA TYR A 225 17.72 9.10 -2.25
C TYR A 225 18.45 8.93 -3.58
N HIS A 226 19.76 9.25 -3.57
CA HIS A 226 20.68 8.92 -4.65
C HIS A 226 21.02 7.41 -4.66
N ALA A 227 21.75 6.97 -5.69
CA ALA A 227 22.14 5.57 -5.85
C ALA A 227 22.98 5.01 -4.69
N ASP A 228 23.65 5.85 -3.94
CA ASP A 228 24.42 5.53 -2.73
C ASP A 228 23.64 5.66 -1.42
N TRP A 229 22.33 5.85 -1.50
CA TRP A 229 21.42 6.06 -0.38
C TRP A 229 21.67 7.32 0.47
N THR A 230 22.43 8.28 -0.05
CA THR A 230 22.41 9.65 0.49
C THR A 230 21.10 10.34 0.11
N ILE A 231 20.62 11.25 0.98
CA ILE A 231 19.35 11.93 0.74
C ILE A 231 19.45 12.87 -0.47
N ASP A 232 18.47 12.78 -1.36
CA ASP A 232 18.25 13.74 -2.45
C ASP A 232 17.17 14.74 -2.02
N TRP A 233 17.61 15.86 -1.44
CA TRP A 233 16.73 16.93 -0.98
C TRP A 233 16.08 17.73 -2.11
N ASP A 234 16.59 17.63 -3.31
CA ASP A 234 16.16 18.42 -4.45
C ASP A 234 15.31 17.65 -5.45
N TYR A 235 15.13 16.33 -5.25
CA TYR A 235 14.34 15.50 -6.14
C TYR A 235 12.89 15.99 -6.25
N ASN A 236 12.45 16.37 -7.45
CA ASN A 236 11.12 16.92 -7.74
C ASN A 236 10.79 18.22 -6.96
N ARG A 237 11.77 18.97 -6.49
CA ARG A 237 11.54 20.22 -5.77
C ARG A 237 10.78 21.25 -6.61
N ASP A 238 10.96 21.21 -7.93
CA ASP A 238 10.25 22.08 -8.88
C ASP A 238 8.83 21.59 -9.20
N ASP A 239 8.47 20.35 -8.78
CA ASP A 239 7.14 19.74 -8.90
C ASP A 239 6.73 19.08 -7.58
N PRO A 240 6.54 19.86 -6.51
CA PRO A 240 6.35 19.32 -5.16
C PRO A 240 5.05 18.54 -4.99
N LYS A 241 4.08 18.73 -5.88
CA LYS A 241 2.82 17.98 -5.94
C LYS A 241 2.84 16.85 -6.98
N ASN A 242 4.03 16.37 -7.39
CA ASN A 242 4.12 15.24 -8.29
C ASN A 242 3.33 14.05 -7.74
N LEU A 243 2.47 13.47 -8.57
CA LEU A 243 1.50 12.48 -8.11
C LEU A 243 2.13 11.20 -7.52
N PHE A 244 3.29 10.79 -8.05
CA PHE A 244 3.93 9.52 -7.68
C PHE A 244 5.18 9.69 -6.82
N ARG A 245 5.86 10.83 -6.93
CA ARG A 245 7.12 11.12 -6.25
C ARG A 245 7.16 12.59 -5.79
N PRO A 246 6.24 13.01 -4.90
CA PRO A 246 6.17 14.40 -4.43
C PRO A 246 7.39 14.76 -3.59
N TRP A 247 7.81 16.04 -3.69
CA TRP A 247 8.85 16.58 -2.84
C TRP A 247 8.30 16.90 -1.45
N SER A 248 8.40 15.97 -0.52
CA SER A 248 7.95 16.19 0.87
C SER A 248 8.31 15.00 1.75
N PHE A 249 8.23 15.19 3.06
CA PHE A 249 7.91 14.12 4.00
C PHE A 249 6.44 13.73 3.82
N GLN A 250 6.17 12.43 3.80
CA GLN A 250 4.83 11.89 3.58
C GLN A 250 4.21 11.37 4.90
N PRO A 251 3.28 12.10 5.53
CA PRO A 251 2.68 11.67 6.81
C PRO A 251 1.93 10.33 6.67
N GLY A 252 1.36 10.05 5.50
CA GLY A 252 0.75 8.75 5.22
C GLY A 252 1.73 7.58 5.29
N HIS A 253 2.94 7.75 4.76
CA HIS A 253 4.00 6.75 4.88
C HIS A 253 4.50 6.59 6.31
N PHE A 254 4.50 7.66 7.11
CA PHE A 254 4.87 7.57 8.52
C PHE A 254 3.88 6.69 9.29
N THR A 255 2.57 6.89 9.08
CA THR A 255 1.55 6.09 9.75
C THR A 255 1.51 4.67 9.21
N GLU A 256 1.77 4.46 7.92
CA GLU A 256 1.88 3.13 7.32
C GLU A 256 3.08 2.37 7.89
N TRP A 257 4.26 2.99 8.01
CA TRP A 257 5.41 2.42 8.71
C TRP A 257 5.10 2.13 10.19
N ALA A 258 4.40 3.03 10.89
CA ALA A 258 4.00 2.78 12.28
C ALA A 258 3.17 1.49 12.40
N LYS A 259 2.20 1.29 11.51
CA LYS A 259 1.42 0.04 11.39
C LYS A 259 2.32 -1.16 11.11
N LEU A 260 3.23 -1.08 10.12
CA LEU A 260 4.10 -2.18 9.74
C LEU A 260 5.08 -2.57 10.84
N LEU A 261 5.64 -1.61 11.59
CA LEU A 261 6.49 -1.88 12.73
C LEU A 261 5.77 -2.66 13.84
N LEU A 262 4.50 -2.34 14.10
CA LEU A 262 3.69 -3.06 15.07
C LEU A 262 3.22 -4.44 14.55
N ASN A 263 3.02 -4.58 13.24
CA ASN A 263 2.79 -5.88 12.63
C ASN A 263 4.06 -6.77 12.75
N LEU A 264 5.24 -6.20 12.56
CA LEU A 264 6.51 -6.89 12.77
C LEU A 264 6.69 -7.28 14.25
N GLU A 265 6.33 -6.41 15.20
CA GLU A 265 6.42 -6.67 16.64
C GLU A 265 5.57 -7.88 17.08
N ARG A 266 4.44 -8.15 16.41
CA ARG A 266 3.60 -9.35 16.69
C ARG A 266 4.39 -10.66 16.53
N HIS A 267 5.43 -10.64 15.71
CA HIS A 267 6.31 -11.77 15.44
C HIS A 267 7.62 -11.70 16.24
N GLY A 268 7.69 -10.87 17.28
CA GLY A 268 8.91 -10.53 18.01
C GLY A 268 9.76 -11.72 18.46
N ALA A 269 9.12 -12.84 18.84
CA ALA A 269 9.84 -14.07 19.24
C ALA A 269 10.60 -14.77 18.08
N ALA A 270 10.29 -14.45 16.82
CA ALA A 270 10.90 -15.01 15.63
C ALA A 270 11.86 -14.04 14.93
N LEU A 271 12.01 -12.81 15.43
CA LEU A 271 12.96 -11.82 14.90
C LEU A 271 14.40 -12.20 15.24
N ARG A 272 15.35 -11.70 14.44
CA ARG A 272 16.80 -11.88 14.67
C ARG A 272 17.35 -10.99 15.77
N ALA A 273 16.80 -9.77 15.87
CA ALA A 273 17.22 -8.78 16.86
C ALA A 273 16.15 -8.54 17.92
N SER A 274 16.48 -7.76 18.96
CA SER A 274 15.48 -7.29 19.93
C SER A 274 14.40 -6.47 19.24
N SER A 275 13.14 -6.67 19.63
CA SER A 275 11.99 -5.90 19.18
C SER A 275 11.76 -4.59 19.94
N ASP A 276 12.61 -4.25 20.92
CA ASP A 276 12.39 -3.13 21.85
C ASP A 276 12.32 -1.75 21.16
N TRP A 277 12.90 -1.63 19.96
CA TRP A 277 12.90 -0.39 19.19
C TRP A 277 11.59 -0.15 18.40
N LEU A 278 10.81 -1.20 18.13
CA LEU A 278 9.66 -1.16 17.23
C LEU A 278 8.55 -0.24 17.73
N LEU A 279 8.06 -0.46 18.95
CA LEU A 279 6.98 0.36 19.52
C LEU A 279 7.37 1.84 19.72
N PRO A 280 8.53 2.18 20.33
CA PRO A 280 8.95 3.59 20.41
C PRO A 280 9.04 4.26 19.06
N ARG A 281 9.52 3.53 18.04
CA ARG A 281 9.65 4.05 16.69
C ARG A 281 8.29 4.26 16.02
N ALA A 282 7.37 3.30 16.14
CA ALA A 282 6.00 3.40 15.62
C ALA A 282 5.27 4.63 16.21
N ARG A 283 5.40 4.84 17.54
CA ARG A 283 4.84 6.03 18.20
C ARG A 283 5.42 7.32 17.64
N ALA A 284 6.74 7.42 17.55
CA ALA A 284 7.40 8.62 17.04
C ALA A 284 6.96 8.99 15.62
N LEU A 285 6.79 8.01 14.74
CA LEU A 285 6.32 8.23 13.37
C LEU A 285 4.86 8.68 13.31
N PHE A 286 3.98 8.03 14.08
CA PHE A 286 2.57 8.42 14.14
C PHE A 286 2.41 9.83 14.70
N ASP A 287 3.08 10.12 15.82
CA ASP A 287 3.00 11.42 16.48
C ASP A 287 3.54 12.54 15.57
N ALA A 288 4.63 12.29 14.84
CA ALA A 288 5.15 13.23 13.84
C ALA A 288 4.13 13.49 12.70
N ALA A 289 3.50 12.42 12.17
CA ALA A 289 2.50 12.56 11.12
C ALA A 289 1.34 13.47 11.53
N VAL A 290 0.74 13.22 12.70
CA VAL A 290 -0.42 14.00 13.15
C VAL A 290 -0.04 15.41 13.59
N THR A 291 1.17 15.61 14.13
CA THR A 291 1.66 16.93 14.56
C THR A 291 1.90 17.87 13.39
N HIS A 292 2.49 17.37 12.29
CA HIS A 292 2.85 18.21 11.15
C HIS A 292 1.74 18.35 10.12
N ALA A 293 0.87 17.34 9.98
CA ALA A 293 -0.04 17.27 8.84
C ALA A 293 -1.53 17.43 9.17
N TRP A 294 -1.94 17.37 10.44
CA TRP A 294 -3.35 17.54 10.74
C TRP A 294 -3.82 18.98 10.46
N ASP A 295 -4.87 19.14 9.66
CA ASP A 295 -5.49 20.43 9.37
C ASP A 295 -6.54 20.79 10.43
N ASP A 296 -6.19 21.69 11.36
CA ASP A 296 -7.09 22.12 12.44
C ASP A 296 -8.32 22.89 11.94
N GLN A 297 -8.26 23.48 10.76
CA GLN A 297 -9.37 24.26 10.19
C GLN A 297 -10.40 23.38 9.48
N TYR A 298 -9.95 22.45 8.63
CA TYR A 298 -10.82 21.66 7.77
C TYR A 298 -10.85 20.18 8.10
N GLY A 299 -9.99 19.75 9.03
CA GLY A 299 -9.80 18.34 9.36
C GLY A 299 -9.00 17.58 8.32
N GLY A 300 -8.62 16.35 8.67
CA GLY A 300 -7.85 15.45 7.81
C GLY A 300 -6.35 15.74 7.80
N LEU A 301 -5.58 14.74 7.38
CA LEU A 301 -4.13 14.86 7.23
C LEU A 301 -3.80 15.37 5.83
N ALA A 302 -3.00 16.43 5.75
CA ALA A 302 -2.40 16.92 4.53
C ALA A 302 -1.47 15.88 3.90
N TYR A 303 -1.20 16.01 2.60
CA TYR A 303 -0.42 15.03 1.87
C TYR A 303 1.07 15.09 2.19
N GLY A 304 1.64 16.30 2.34
CA GLY A 304 3.06 16.44 2.57
C GLY A 304 3.47 17.68 3.32
N PHE A 305 4.61 17.60 4.03
CA PHE A 305 5.26 18.74 4.68
C PHE A 305 6.76 18.78 4.34
N GLY A 306 7.32 19.98 4.34
CA GLY A 306 8.72 20.21 3.99
C GLY A 306 9.69 20.01 5.16
N PRO A 307 11.02 20.12 4.90
CA PRO A 307 12.06 20.00 5.93
C PRO A 307 11.97 21.09 7.02
N ASP A 308 11.30 22.19 6.76
CA ASP A 308 11.02 23.25 7.75
C ASP A 308 9.80 22.95 8.64
N GLY A 309 9.13 21.80 8.41
CA GLY A 309 7.94 21.39 9.14
C GLY A 309 6.64 22.02 8.64
N SER A 310 6.68 22.90 7.64
CA SER A 310 5.48 23.51 7.05
C SER A 310 4.81 22.59 6.03
N VAL A 311 3.47 22.60 5.96
CA VAL A 311 2.72 21.87 4.93
C VAL A 311 3.05 22.46 3.57
N CYS A 312 3.55 21.62 2.65
CA CYS A 312 3.87 21.99 1.26
C CYS A 312 2.90 21.40 0.23
N ASP A 313 2.16 20.36 0.60
CA ASP A 313 1.03 19.83 -0.17
C ASP A 313 -0.16 19.64 0.78
N ASP A 314 -1.13 20.55 0.69
CA ASP A 314 -2.30 20.61 1.56
C ASP A 314 -3.51 19.81 1.01
N ASP A 315 -3.38 19.16 -0.15
CA ASP A 315 -4.36 18.21 -0.65
C ASP A 315 -4.48 17.01 0.29
N LYS A 316 -5.62 16.37 0.32
CA LYS A 316 -5.89 15.25 1.21
C LYS A 316 -6.18 14.01 0.38
N TYR A 317 -5.39 12.96 0.64
CA TYR A 317 -5.50 11.70 -0.08
C TYR A 317 -6.19 10.66 0.79
N PHE A 318 -7.06 9.87 0.18
CA PHE A 318 -7.85 8.82 0.83
C PHE A 318 -6.97 7.82 1.60
N TRP A 319 -5.84 7.42 1.01
CA TRP A 319 -4.96 6.41 1.56
C TRP A 319 -4.22 6.89 2.81
N VAL A 320 -3.86 8.17 2.87
CA VAL A 320 -3.23 8.80 4.05
C VAL A 320 -4.15 8.68 5.27
N GLN A 321 -5.45 8.96 5.08
CA GLN A 321 -6.42 8.84 6.16
C GLN A 321 -6.61 7.37 6.56
N ALA A 322 -6.72 6.46 5.59
CA ALA A 322 -6.93 5.03 5.83
C ALA A 322 -5.77 4.39 6.60
N GLU A 323 -4.52 4.65 6.20
CA GLU A 323 -3.33 4.13 6.89
C GLU A 323 -3.21 4.69 8.31
N SER A 324 -3.57 5.96 8.49
CA SER A 324 -3.56 6.59 9.82
C SER A 324 -4.64 6.03 10.75
N ILE A 325 -5.82 5.67 10.22
CA ILE A 325 -6.85 4.95 10.97
C ILE A 325 -6.32 3.61 11.47
N ALA A 326 -5.69 2.82 10.60
CA ALA A 326 -5.15 1.52 10.96
C ALA A 326 -4.04 1.66 12.03
N ALA A 327 -3.10 2.58 11.83
CA ALA A 327 -2.00 2.83 12.76
C ALA A 327 -2.52 3.27 14.15
N ALA A 328 -3.50 4.18 14.20
CA ALA A 328 -4.10 4.64 15.44
C ALA A 328 -4.73 3.48 16.24
N ALA A 329 -5.50 2.60 15.58
CA ALA A 329 -6.12 1.45 16.25
C ALA A 329 -5.08 0.46 16.78
N VAL A 330 -4.05 0.14 15.98
CA VAL A 330 -2.99 -0.80 16.40
C VAL A 330 -2.20 -0.22 17.57
N LEU A 331 -1.86 1.08 17.54
CA LEU A 331 -1.20 1.78 18.66
C LEU A 331 -2.08 1.80 19.91
N ALA A 332 -3.37 2.11 19.78
CA ALA A 332 -4.30 2.16 20.91
C ALA A 332 -4.38 0.82 21.64
N VAL A 333 -4.55 -0.28 20.91
CA VAL A 333 -4.60 -1.62 21.49
C VAL A 333 -3.26 -2.02 22.10
N ARG A 334 -2.15 -1.74 21.39
CA ARG A 334 -0.80 -2.14 21.83
C ARG A 334 -0.34 -1.37 23.08
N THR A 335 -0.69 -0.09 23.22
CA THR A 335 -0.23 0.77 24.31
C THR A 335 -1.22 0.92 25.45
N GLY A 336 -2.51 0.72 25.19
CA GLY A 336 -3.59 1.06 26.13
C GLY A 336 -3.78 2.58 26.28
N ASP A 337 -3.12 3.41 25.50
CA ASP A 337 -3.23 4.87 25.57
C ASP A 337 -4.47 5.34 24.79
N ALA A 338 -5.40 5.97 25.52
CA ALA A 338 -6.68 6.42 24.99
C ALA A 338 -6.54 7.49 23.90
N SER A 339 -5.45 8.25 23.87
CA SER A 339 -5.23 9.30 22.89
C SER A 339 -5.17 8.76 21.44
N TYR A 340 -4.71 7.53 21.24
CA TYR A 340 -4.74 6.89 19.93
C TYR A 340 -6.15 6.46 19.50
N TRP A 341 -7.03 6.12 20.46
CA TRP A 341 -8.45 5.94 20.17
C TRP A 341 -9.15 7.25 19.81
N ASP A 342 -8.77 8.37 20.43
CA ASP A 342 -9.29 9.69 20.07
C ASP A 342 -8.88 10.05 18.62
N TRP A 343 -7.65 9.74 18.21
CA TRP A 343 -7.20 9.89 16.84
C TRP A 343 -7.95 8.97 15.88
N TYR A 344 -8.17 7.72 16.24
CA TYR A 344 -8.94 6.76 15.45
C TYR A 344 -10.35 7.28 15.17
N ASP A 345 -11.06 7.73 16.19
CA ASP A 345 -12.42 8.25 16.06
C ASP A 345 -12.44 9.55 15.23
N ARG A 346 -11.46 10.44 15.45
CA ARG A 346 -11.31 11.69 14.71
C ARG A 346 -11.04 11.48 13.22
N LEU A 347 -10.17 10.54 12.87
CA LEU A 347 -9.86 10.17 11.49
C LEU A 347 -11.05 9.50 10.79
N TRP A 348 -11.78 8.63 11.49
CA TRP A 348 -13.01 8.05 10.97
C TRP A 348 -14.12 9.08 10.77
N ASP A 349 -14.34 9.97 11.73
CA ASP A 349 -15.35 11.03 11.62
C ASP A 349 -15.07 11.90 10.39
N TYR A 350 -13.83 12.30 10.20
CA TYR A 350 -13.39 13.04 9.02
C TYR A 350 -13.60 12.25 7.71
N SER A 351 -13.12 11.02 7.66
CA SER A 351 -13.18 10.18 6.46
C SER A 351 -14.60 9.82 6.08
N TRP A 352 -15.44 9.53 7.06
CA TRP A 352 -16.85 9.23 6.86
C TRP A 352 -17.60 10.41 6.23
N ARG A 353 -17.32 11.63 6.67
CA ARG A 353 -17.99 12.82 6.17
C ARG A 353 -17.51 13.28 4.80
N HIS A 354 -16.22 13.11 4.50
CA HIS A 354 -15.60 13.75 3.35
C HIS A 354 -15.11 12.77 2.28
N PHE A 355 -14.61 11.61 2.65
CA PHE A 355 -14.07 10.64 1.70
C PHE A 355 -15.04 9.53 1.30
N VAL A 356 -15.87 9.03 2.21
CA VAL A 356 -16.82 7.97 1.88
C VAL A 356 -17.90 8.49 0.95
N ASP A 357 -18.04 7.86 -0.22
CA ASP A 357 -19.11 8.20 -1.17
C ASP A 357 -20.40 7.48 -0.77
N HIS A 358 -21.26 8.17 -0.04
CA HIS A 358 -22.53 7.65 0.44
C HIS A 358 -23.55 7.40 -0.67
N ARG A 359 -23.32 7.89 -1.89
CA ARG A 359 -24.23 7.73 -3.02
C ARG A 359 -23.87 6.51 -3.87
N HIS A 360 -22.57 6.31 -4.14
CA HIS A 360 -22.12 5.31 -5.09
C HIS A 360 -21.24 4.22 -4.46
N GLY A 361 -20.77 4.43 -3.23
CA GLY A 361 -19.86 3.53 -2.53
C GLY A 361 -18.38 3.83 -2.79
N ALA A 362 -17.53 3.13 -2.07
CA ALA A 362 -16.07 3.35 -2.03
C ALA A 362 -15.69 4.76 -1.56
N TRP A 363 -14.42 5.12 -1.66
CA TRP A 363 -13.91 6.40 -1.20
C TRP A 363 -13.53 7.28 -2.39
N TYR A 364 -13.77 8.61 -2.27
CA TYR A 364 -13.18 9.59 -3.19
C TYR A 364 -11.65 9.52 -3.13
N ARG A 365 -10.99 9.95 -4.20
CA ARG A 365 -9.54 9.81 -4.31
C ARG A 365 -8.77 10.90 -3.58
N ILE A 366 -9.00 12.15 -3.97
CA ILE A 366 -8.26 13.32 -3.50
C ILE A 366 -9.24 14.45 -3.27
N LEU A 367 -9.07 15.14 -2.15
CA LEU A 367 -9.78 16.37 -1.83
C LEU A 367 -8.79 17.51 -1.73
N ALA A 368 -9.19 18.69 -2.15
CA ALA A 368 -8.49 19.93 -1.85
C ALA A 368 -8.52 20.21 -0.34
N ARG A 369 -7.74 21.15 0.12
CA ARG A 369 -7.67 21.50 1.54
C ARG A 369 -9.02 21.78 2.17
N ASP A 370 -9.93 22.45 1.46
CA ASP A 370 -11.29 22.78 1.91
C ASP A 370 -12.29 21.61 1.81
N ASN A 371 -11.82 20.40 1.52
CA ASN A 371 -12.57 19.17 1.33
C ASN A 371 -13.43 19.12 0.05
N SER A 372 -13.26 20.05 -0.89
CA SER A 372 -13.85 19.93 -2.22
C SER A 372 -13.13 18.87 -3.06
N LYS A 373 -13.88 18.15 -3.91
CA LYS A 373 -13.27 17.13 -4.78
C LYS A 373 -12.50 17.77 -5.92
N LEU A 374 -11.32 17.22 -6.22
CA LEU A 374 -10.50 17.70 -7.35
C LEU A 374 -10.94 17.10 -8.68
N SER A 375 -11.52 15.91 -8.71
CA SER A 375 -12.00 15.25 -9.93
C SER A 375 -13.10 14.25 -9.62
N ASP A 376 -13.71 13.69 -10.67
CA ASP A 376 -14.66 12.59 -10.62
C ASP A 376 -14.01 11.22 -10.85
N GLU A 377 -12.68 11.16 -10.90
CA GLU A 377 -11.92 9.91 -11.05
C GLU A 377 -11.81 9.21 -9.69
N LYS A 378 -12.71 8.26 -9.45
CA LYS A 378 -12.70 7.48 -8.21
C LYS A 378 -11.52 6.52 -8.14
N SER A 379 -11.25 5.82 -9.24
CA SER A 379 -10.23 4.78 -9.27
C SER A 379 -9.38 4.93 -10.55
N PRO A 380 -8.35 5.77 -10.54
CA PRO A 380 -7.32 5.75 -11.57
C PRO A 380 -6.26 4.68 -11.28
N ALA A 381 -5.15 4.66 -12.04
CA ALA A 381 -4.03 3.78 -11.79
C ALA A 381 -3.60 3.78 -10.31
N GLY A 382 -3.42 2.60 -9.74
CA GLY A 382 -3.00 2.39 -8.36
C GLY A 382 -4.10 2.44 -7.31
N LYS A 383 -5.22 3.13 -7.54
CA LYS A 383 -6.32 3.18 -6.57
C LYS A 383 -7.36 2.09 -6.84
N THR A 384 -7.55 1.19 -5.88
CA THR A 384 -8.54 0.11 -5.88
C THR A 384 -9.24 -0.07 -4.53
N ASP A 385 -9.19 0.94 -3.68
CA ASP A 385 -9.57 0.87 -2.25
C ASP A 385 -8.85 -0.24 -1.45
N TYR A 386 -7.64 -0.62 -1.89
CA TYR A 386 -6.73 -1.51 -1.16
C TYR A 386 -6.42 -0.97 0.25
N HIS A 387 -6.06 0.31 0.37
CA HIS A 387 -5.74 0.94 1.65
C HIS A 387 -6.95 1.05 2.57
N THR A 388 -8.12 1.43 2.04
CA THR A 388 -9.32 1.63 2.86
C THR A 388 -9.87 0.31 3.40
N MET A 389 -9.91 -0.73 2.57
CA MET A 389 -10.28 -2.08 3.02
C MET A 389 -9.19 -2.71 3.87
N GLY A 390 -7.91 -2.54 3.50
CA GLY A 390 -6.75 -2.99 4.28
C GLY A 390 -6.75 -2.43 5.69
N ALA A 391 -7.06 -1.14 5.84
CA ALA A 391 -7.20 -0.51 7.16
C ALA A 391 -8.29 -1.19 8.00
N CYS A 392 -9.45 -1.47 7.43
CA CYS A 392 -10.50 -2.20 8.13
C CYS A 392 -10.05 -3.61 8.56
N TYR A 393 -9.36 -4.33 7.68
CA TYR A 393 -8.86 -5.67 8.00
C TYR A 393 -7.79 -5.64 9.11
N GLU A 394 -6.90 -4.65 9.13
CA GLU A 394 -5.92 -4.49 10.21
C GLU A 394 -6.61 -4.20 11.56
N VAL A 395 -7.63 -3.33 11.56
CA VAL A 395 -8.41 -3.06 12.77
C VAL A 395 -9.15 -4.32 13.25
N LEU A 396 -9.73 -5.10 12.34
CA LEU A 396 -10.37 -6.38 12.68
C LEU A 396 -9.39 -7.38 13.32
N LYS A 397 -8.12 -7.42 12.87
CA LYS A 397 -7.09 -8.27 13.48
C LYS A 397 -6.81 -7.89 14.93
N VAL A 398 -6.81 -6.59 15.28
CA VAL A 398 -6.54 -6.15 16.66
C VAL A 398 -7.73 -6.34 17.59
N PHE A 399 -8.96 -6.38 17.07
CA PHE A 399 -10.14 -6.74 17.88
C PHE A 399 -10.32 -8.25 18.07
N ALA A 400 -9.63 -9.08 17.32
CA ALA A 400 -9.66 -10.53 17.46
C ALA A 400 -8.66 -11.08 18.49
N ILE A 401 -7.81 -10.22 19.06
CA ILE A 401 -6.84 -10.54 20.11
C ILE A 401 -7.48 -10.27 21.48
#